data_f0ee030004766d4f9e9ffbdec8e7d047
#
_entry.id   f0ee030004766d4f9e9ffbdec8e7d047
#
_cell.length_a   1.000
_cell.length_b   1.000
_cell.length_c   1.000
_cell.angle_alpha   90.00
_cell.angle_beta   90.00
_cell.angle_gamma   90.00
#
_symmetry.space_group_name_H-M   'P 1'
#
loop_
_entity.id
_entity.type
_entity.pdbx_description
1 polymer ?
#
loop_
_entity_poly.entity_id
_entity_poly.type
_entity_poly.pdbx_seq_one_letter_code
_entity_poly.pdbx_strand_id
1 'polypeptide(L)'
;NALRPLRFSVAPMLDWTDRHCRYFLRQMSSHALLYTEMVTTGAILQGRGDYLAYHEAEHPLALQLGGSVPEELARCAVIAQHRGYDEINLNVGCPSDRVQNGRFGACLMAYPTLVAECVKAMQAEVKIPVTVKTRIGIDELDSYEFLRQFLDTVSAAGCDMFILHARKAWLSGLSPKENREIPPLDYERVYQVK
;
A
#
# COMPACT_ATOMS: atom_id res chain seq x y z
N ASN A 1 10.14 -17.12 -6.86
CA ASN A 1 9.06 -17.29 -5.87
C ASN A 1 7.76 -17.00 -6.58
N ALA A 2 7.01 -18.05 -6.95
CA ALA A 2 5.67 -17.88 -7.48
C ALA A 2 4.81 -17.25 -6.37
N LEU A 3 4.37 -16.02 -6.58
CA LEU A 3 3.36 -15.39 -5.73
C LEU A 3 2.18 -16.35 -5.65
N ARG A 4 1.85 -16.84 -4.44
CA ARG A 4 0.64 -17.64 -4.26
C ARG A 4 -0.52 -16.80 -4.78
N PRO A 5 -1.42 -17.35 -5.60
CA PRO A 5 -2.60 -16.61 -6.05
C PRO A 5 -3.47 -16.33 -4.82
N LEU A 6 -3.24 -15.18 -4.19
CA LEU A 6 -4.05 -14.72 -3.07
C LEU A 6 -5.41 -14.31 -3.63
N ARG A 7 -6.41 -15.16 -3.41
CA ARG A 7 -7.78 -14.92 -3.89
C ARG A 7 -8.54 -13.90 -3.05
N PHE A 8 -8.09 -13.71 -1.81
CA PHE A 8 -8.76 -12.85 -0.84
C PHE A 8 -7.75 -12.20 0.10
N SER A 9 -7.92 -10.91 0.34
CA SER A 9 -7.15 -10.16 1.33
C SER A 9 -8.05 -9.15 2.04
N VAL A 10 -7.69 -8.79 3.27
CA VAL A 10 -8.34 -7.70 4.00
C VAL A 10 -7.53 -6.43 3.81
N ALA A 11 -8.15 -5.43 3.18
CA ALA A 11 -7.48 -4.17 2.88
C ALA A 11 -6.98 -3.46 4.15
N PRO A 12 -5.84 -2.73 4.08
CA PRO A 12 -5.38 -1.88 5.17
C PRO A 12 -6.39 -0.76 5.44
N MET A 13 -6.82 -0.63 6.68
CA MET A 13 -7.81 0.35 7.12
C MET A 13 -7.36 0.99 8.43
N LEU A 14 -6.99 2.29 8.37
CA LEU A 14 -6.59 3.06 9.55
C LEU A 14 -7.71 3.08 10.60
N ASP A 15 -7.35 2.92 11.87
CA ASP A 15 -8.24 2.79 13.02
C ASP A 15 -9.12 1.52 13.03
N TRP A 16 -8.90 0.59 12.10
CA TRP A 16 -9.68 -0.64 11.98
C TRP A 16 -8.82 -1.91 11.97
N THR A 17 -7.84 -2.02 11.07
CA THR A 17 -7.02 -3.23 10.95
C THR A 17 -5.83 -3.23 11.89
N ASP A 18 -6.08 -2.93 13.16
CA ASP A 18 -5.13 -3.11 14.24
C ASP A 18 -4.88 -4.60 14.54
N ARG A 19 -3.96 -4.91 15.45
CA ARG A 19 -3.61 -6.29 15.80
C ARG A 19 -4.79 -7.10 16.33
N HIS A 20 -5.75 -6.45 16.98
CA HIS A 20 -6.90 -7.15 17.57
C HIS A 20 -7.91 -7.52 16.48
N CYS A 21 -8.20 -6.60 15.56
CA CYS A 21 -9.03 -6.87 14.40
C CYS A 21 -8.40 -7.95 13.50
N ARG A 22 -7.09 -7.87 13.21
CA ARG A 22 -6.41 -8.87 12.38
C ARG A 22 -6.42 -10.25 13.04
N TYR A 23 -6.18 -10.34 14.35
CA TYR A 23 -6.29 -11.60 15.09
C TYR A 23 -7.71 -12.18 14.99
N PHE A 24 -8.74 -11.35 15.17
CA PHE A 24 -10.14 -11.78 15.02
C PHE A 24 -10.44 -12.28 13.60
N LEU A 25 -10.02 -11.54 12.57
CA LEU A 25 -10.22 -11.94 11.18
C LEU A 25 -9.51 -13.26 10.84
N ARG A 26 -8.37 -13.52 11.45
CA ARG A 26 -7.65 -14.79 11.30
C ARG A 26 -8.43 -15.99 11.85
N GLN A 27 -9.26 -15.80 12.87
CA GLN A 27 -10.14 -16.87 13.34
C GLN A 27 -11.22 -17.22 12.30
N MET A 28 -11.55 -16.29 11.41
CA MET A 28 -12.54 -16.52 10.33
C MET A 28 -11.92 -17.11 9.06
N SER A 29 -10.64 -16.87 8.80
CA SER A 29 -9.94 -17.34 7.60
C SER A 29 -8.45 -17.56 7.85
N SER A 30 -8.00 -18.80 7.70
CA SER A 30 -6.58 -19.17 7.77
C SER A 30 -5.77 -18.79 6.53
N HIS A 31 -6.44 -18.39 5.43
CA HIS A 31 -5.79 -18.19 4.13
C HIS A 31 -5.79 -16.73 3.63
N ALA A 32 -6.63 -15.87 4.18
CA ALA A 32 -6.67 -14.46 3.79
C ALA A 32 -5.34 -13.77 4.10
N LEU A 33 -4.80 -12.98 3.16
CA LEU A 33 -3.71 -12.07 3.47
C LEU A 33 -4.27 -10.90 4.29
N LEU A 34 -3.72 -10.68 5.46
CA LEU A 34 -4.09 -9.55 6.31
C LEU A 34 -3.07 -8.41 6.12
N TYR A 35 -3.56 -7.19 6.08
CA TYR A 35 -2.73 -5.99 6.03
C TYR A 35 -2.78 -5.28 7.38
N THR A 36 -1.64 -4.72 7.80
CA THR A 36 -1.63 -3.76 8.91
C THR A 36 -2.38 -2.49 8.52
N GLU A 37 -2.63 -1.63 9.48
CA GLU A 37 -2.86 -0.22 9.18
C GLU A 37 -1.62 0.37 8.46
N MET A 38 -1.77 1.53 7.83
CA MET A 38 -0.63 2.22 7.24
C MET A 38 0.29 2.77 8.35
N VAL A 39 1.53 2.29 8.39
CA VAL A 39 2.57 2.77 9.31
C VAL A 39 3.55 3.67 8.53
N THR A 40 3.79 4.89 9.03
CA THR A 40 4.73 5.80 8.36
C THR A 40 6.18 5.45 8.67
N THR A 41 7.10 5.78 7.73
CA THR A 41 8.55 5.61 7.96
C THR A 41 9.02 6.32 9.22
N GLY A 42 8.53 7.54 9.46
CA GLY A 42 8.84 8.29 10.67
C GLY A 42 8.39 7.61 11.97
N ALA A 43 7.24 6.94 11.96
CA ALA A 43 6.78 6.18 13.13
C ALA A 43 7.71 4.99 13.45
N ILE A 44 8.20 4.29 12.43
CA ILE A 44 9.10 3.14 12.59
C ILE A 44 10.50 3.60 13.02
N LEU A 45 11.05 4.62 12.37
CA LEU A 45 12.45 5.02 12.54
C LEU A 45 12.69 5.94 13.73
N GLN A 46 11.69 6.72 14.15
CA GLN A 46 11.81 7.77 15.16
C GLN A 46 10.75 7.67 16.28
N GLY A 47 9.72 6.88 16.08
CA GLY A 47 8.64 6.70 17.05
C GLY A 47 9.10 5.96 18.31
N ARG A 48 8.37 6.16 19.41
CA ARG A 48 8.64 5.52 20.71
C ARG A 48 7.79 4.27 20.97
N GLY A 49 6.79 4.02 20.10
CA GLY A 49 5.87 2.88 20.23
C GLY A 49 6.32 1.68 19.38
N ASP A 50 5.83 0.50 19.71
CA ASP A 50 5.97 -0.68 18.85
C ASP A 50 4.82 -0.73 17.83
N TYR A 51 4.98 0.02 16.74
CA TYR A 51 4.01 0.11 15.65
C TYR A 51 3.98 -1.16 14.77
N LEU A 52 4.89 -2.09 15.00
CA LEU A 52 5.05 -3.33 14.23
C LEU A 52 4.63 -4.56 15.03
N ALA A 53 3.95 -4.38 16.15
CA ALA A 53 3.49 -5.50 16.98
C ALA A 53 2.36 -6.27 16.28
N TYR A 54 2.49 -7.59 16.27
CA TYR A 54 1.47 -8.51 15.79
C TYR A 54 1.52 -9.82 16.60
N HIS A 55 0.55 -10.69 16.40
CA HIS A 55 0.52 -12.04 16.95
C HIS A 55 0.86 -13.07 15.87
N GLU A 56 1.64 -14.08 16.18
CA GLU A 56 2.08 -15.12 15.21
C GLU A 56 0.92 -15.76 14.42
N ALA A 57 -0.26 -15.86 15.02
CA ALA A 57 -1.43 -16.37 14.32
C ALA A 57 -1.92 -15.47 13.19
N GLU A 58 -1.49 -14.20 13.09
CA GLU A 58 -1.97 -13.28 12.04
C GLU A 58 -1.42 -13.60 10.64
N HIS A 59 -0.38 -14.44 10.52
CA HIS A 59 0.19 -14.83 9.22
C HIS A 59 -0.79 -15.59 8.31
N PRO A 60 -0.77 -15.34 6.97
CA PRO A 60 0.13 -14.42 6.27
C PRO A 60 -0.26 -12.94 6.49
N LEU A 61 0.74 -12.12 6.75
CA LEU A 61 0.59 -10.72 7.17
C LEU A 61 1.50 -9.78 6.36
N ALA A 62 0.90 -8.74 5.77
CA ALA A 62 1.61 -7.67 5.06
C ALA A 62 1.69 -6.40 5.91
N LEU A 63 2.88 -5.78 5.95
CA LEU A 63 3.06 -4.44 6.50
C LEU A 63 2.78 -3.39 5.42
N GLN A 64 1.83 -2.49 5.65
CA GLN A 64 1.67 -1.34 4.77
C GLN A 64 2.46 -0.13 5.27
N LEU A 65 3.36 0.37 4.41
CA LEU A 65 4.19 1.55 4.66
C LEU A 65 3.62 2.81 4.00
N GLY A 66 3.73 3.93 4.70
CA GLY A 66 3.52 5.27 4.18
C GLY A 66 4.82 6.07 4.22
N GLY A 67 5.25 6.57 3.08
CA GLY A 67 6.49 7.34 2.93
C GLY A 67 6.80 7.61 1.47
N SER A 68 7.78 8.46 1.21
CA SER A 68 8.23 8.82 -0.14
C SER A 68 9.75 9.01 -0.24
N VAL A 69 10.49 8.68 0.82
CA VAL A 69 11.94 8.74 0.83
C VAL A 69 12.49 7.33 0.65
N PRO A 70 13.16 7.02 -0.48
CA PRO A 70 13.59 5.65 -0.80
C PRO A 70 14.46 5.01 0.28
N GLU A 71 15.41 5.74 0.85
CA GLU A 71 16.33 5.26 1.88
C GLU A 71 15.61 4.92 3.19
N GLU A 72 14.62 5.72 3.59
CA GLU A 72 13.80 5.46 4.78
C GLU A 72 12.93 4.22 4.58
N LEU A 73 12.30 4.10 3.41
CA LEU A 73 11.47 2.95 3.05
C LEU A 73 12.31 1.67 3.01
N ALA A 74 13.52 1.71 2.44
CA ALA A 74 14.44 0.58 2.43
C ALA A 74 14.80 0.13 3.86
N ARG A 75 15.13 1.07 4.75
CA ARG A 75 15.40 0.76 6.18
C ARG A 75 14.17 0.15 6.86
N CYS A 76 12.97 0.70 6.63
CA CYS A 76 11.73 0.14 7.16
C CYS A 76 11.46 -1.27 6.63
N ALA A 77 11.75 -1.53 5.36
CA ALA A 77 11.62 -2.83 4.73
C ALA A 77 12.51 -3.89 5.41
N VAL A 78 13.77 -3.54 5.68
CA VAL A 78 14.71 -4.43 6.43
C VAL A 78 14.16 -4.75 7.82
N ILE A 79 13.68 -3.73 8.55
CA ILE A 79 13.07 -3.93 9.88
C ILE A 79 11.84 -4.85 9.78
N ALA A 80 10.98 -4.63 8.80
CA ALA A 80 9.79 -5.45 8.57
C ALA A 80 10.14 -6.94 8.31
N GLN A 81 11.11 -7.18 7.43
CA GLN A 81 11.57 -8.54 7.15
C GLN A 81 12.17 -9.23 8.39
N HIS A 82 12.98 -8.51 9.18
CA HIS A 82 13.52 -9.04 10.43
C HIS A 82 12.45 -9.30 11.49
N ARG A 83 11.36 -8.53 11.47
CA ARG A 83 10.18 -8.75 12.33
C ARG A 83 9.32 -9.91 11.86
N GLY A 84 9.57 -10.49 10.69
CA GLY A 84 8.87 -11.68 10.18
C GLY A 84 7.65 -11.39 9.31
N TYR A 85 7.43 -10.16 8.84
CA TYR A 85 6.35 -9.89 7.88
C TYR A 85 6.53 -10.65 6.57
N ASP A 86 5.42 -11.11 5.99
CA ASP A 86 5.42 -11.91 4.75
C ASP A 86 5.48 -11.04 3.49
N GLU A 87 5.06 -9.78 3.57
CA GLU A 87 5.00 -8.84 2.45
C GLU A 87 5.17 -7.40 2.96
N ILE A 88 5.75 -6.55 2.13
CA ILE A 88 5.74 -5.09 2.30
C ILE A 88 4.85 -4.49 1.22
N ASN A 89 3.96 -3.61 1.62
CA ASN A 89 3.07 -2.90 0.72
C ASN A 89 3.28 -1.39 0.85
N LEU A 90 3.53 -0.71 -0.27
CA LEU A 90 3.62 0.75 -0.30
C LEU A 90 2.25 1.37 -0.55
N ASN A 91 1.84 2.31 0.30
CA ASN A 91 0.62 3.06 0.12
C ASN A 91 0.79 4.21 -0.88
N VAL A 92 0.08 4.11 -2.01
CA VAL A 92 -0.04 5.14 -3.05
C VAL A 92 -1.53 5.46 -3.31
N GLY A 93 -2.38 5.30 -2.30
CA GLY A 93 -3.83 5.42 -2.49
C GLY A 93 -4.59 6.23 -1.43
N CYS A 94 -3.96 6.58 -0.31
CA CYS A 94 -4.60 7.37 0.74
C CYS A 94 -4.66 8.87 0.37
N PRO A 95 -5.86 9.49 0.32
CA PRO A 95 -6.02 10.89 -0.07
C PRO A 95 -6.10 11.86 1.13
N SER A 96 -5.81 11.44 2.36
CA SER A 96 -5.99 12.31 3.53
C SER A 96 -5.01 13.48 3.53
N ASP A 97 -5.44 14.64 4.03
CA ASP A 97 -4.63 15.86 4.13
C ASP A 97 -3.32 15.64 4.89
N ARG A 98 -3.39 14.86 5.98
CA ARG A 98 -2.20 14.50 6.77
C ARG A 98 -1.16 13.75 5.93
N VAL A 99 -1.63 12.85 5.06
CA VAL A 99 -0.79 12.05 4.17
C VAL A 99 -0.22 12.92 3.06
N GLN A 100 -1.03 13.80 2.48
CA GLN A 100 -0.60 14.73 1.44
C GLN A 100 0.43 15.75 1.97
N ASN A 101 0.21 16.30 3.17
CA ASN A 101 1.18 17.17 3.84
C ASN A 101 2.51 16.47 4.09
N GLY A 102 2.49 15.16 4.31
CA GLY A 102 3.67 14.29 4.37
C GLY A 102 4.26 13.91 3.01
N ARG A 103 3.66 14.35 1.90
CA ARG A 103 4.04 14.05 0.51
C ARG A 103 4.10 12.56 0.19
N PHE A 104 3.14 11.77 0.68
CA PHE A 104 2.98 10.35 0.36
C PHE A 104 1.50 9.99 0.14
N GLY A 105 1.18 8.72 -0.10
CA GLY A 105 -0.19 8.27 -0.41
C GLY A 105 -0.62 8.57 -1.85
N ALA A 106 -1.88 8.94 -2.07
CA ALA A 106 -2.45 9.06 -3.41
C ALA A 106 -1.76 10.11 -4.30
N CYS A 107 -1.25 11.21 -3.72
CA CYS A 107 -0.53 12.24 -4.47
C CYS A 107 0.72 11.70 -5.19
N LEU A 108 1.29 10.59 -4.73
CA LEU A 108 2.43 9.94 -5.39
C LEU A 108 2.09 9.36 -6.77
N MET A 109 0.81 9.19 -7.12
CA MET A 109 0.44 8.77 -8.48
C MET A 109 0.92 9.77 -9.55
N ALA A 110 1.09 11.05 -9.19
CA ALA A 110 1.67 12.06 -10.09
C ALA A 110 3.19 11.93 -10.25
N TYR A 111 3.84 11.08 -9.46
CA TYR A 111 5.31 10.93 -9.42
C TYR A 111 5.73 9.46 -9.57
N PRO A 112 5.40 8.80 -10.71
CA PRO A 112 5.65 7.36 -10.88
C PRO A 112 7.12 6.99 -10.78
N THR A 113 8.04 7.85 -11.21
CA THR A 113 9.49 7.63 -11.10
C THR A 113 9.93 7.56 -9.64
N LEU A 114 9.43 8.43 -8.77
CA LEU A 114 9.73 8.40 -7.33
C LEU A 114 9.19 7.12 -6.67
N VAL A 115 7.98 6.68 -7.05
CA VAL A 115 7.42 5.41 -6.56
C VAL A 115 8.30 4.23 -7.02
N ALA A 116 8.75 4.25 -8.27
CA ALA A 116 9.67 3.24 -8.81
C ALA A 116 11.01 3.20 -8.05
N GLU A 117 11.57 4.36 -7.72
CA GLU A 117 12.80 4.46 -6.90
C GLU A 117 12.57 3.90 -5.49
N CYS A 118 11.44 4.21 -4.87
CA CYS A 118 11.06 3.66 -3.56
C CYS A 118 10.96 2.14 -3.58
N VAL A 119 10.26 1.58 -4.58
CA VAL A 119 10.12 0.12 -4.75
C VAL A 119 11.48 -0.53 -4.95
N LYS A 120 12.30 0.00 -5.87
CA LYS A 120 13.65 -0.50 -6.16
C LYS A 120 14.54 -0.49 -4.93
N ALA A 121 14.51 0.59 -4.14
CA ALA A 121 15.30 0.70 -2.91
C ALA A 121 14.90 -0.34 -1.87
N MET A 122 13.59 -0.59 -1.68
CA MET A 122 13.14 -1.65 -0.78
C MET A 122 13.54 -3.04 -1.26
N GLN A 123 13.32 -3.35 -2.55
CA GLN A 123 13.64 -4.66 -3.12
C GLN A 123 15.13 -5.00 -3.13
N ALA A 124 16.00 -3.99 -3.17
CA ALA A 124 17.45 -4.20 -3.07
C ALA A 124 17.87 -4.76 -1.70
N GLU A 125 17.10 -4.51 -0.65
CA GLU A 125 17.45 -4.83 0.73
C GLU A 125 16.70 -6.06 1.29
N VAL A 126 15.58 -6.47 0.67
CA VAL A 126 14.74 -7.55 1.21
C VAL A 126 14.42 -8.63 0.18
N LYS A 127 14.07 -9.82 0.70
CA LYS A 127 13.69 -10.98 -0.11
C LYS A 127 12.18 -11.22 -0.14
N ILE A 128 11.43 -10.62 0.79
CA ILE A 128 9.98 -10.70 0.81
C ILE A 128 9.38 -9.79 -0.28
N PRO A 129 8.18 -10.11 -0.81
CA PRO A 129 7.55 -9.31 -1.84
C PRO A 129 7.37 -7.86 -1.44
N VAL A 130 7.60 -6.94 -2.39
CA VAL A 130 7.29 -5.51 -2.28
C VAL A 130 6.20 -5.20 -3.29
N THR A 131 5.04 -4.79 -2.79
CA THR A 131 3.83 -4.54 -3.58
C THR A 131 3.37 -3.10 -3.44
N VAL A 132 2.51 -2.63 -4.34
CA VAL A 132 1.97 -1.26 -4.31
C VAL A 132 0.44 -1.30 -4.27
N LYS A 133 -0.16 -0.57 -3.33
CA LYS A 133 -1.61 -0.35 -3.29
C LYS A 133 -1.92 1.09 -3.71
N THR A 134 -2.67 1.23 -4.81
CA THR A 134 -2.96 2.52 -5.43
C THR A 134 -4.43 2.69 -5.79
N ARG A 135 -4.79 3.86 -6.31
CA ARG A 135 -6.06 4.21 -6.96
C ARG A 135 -5.94 4.06 -8.48
N ILE A 136 -7.02 4.33 -9.20
CA ILE A 136 -7.04 4.33 -10.68
C ILE A 136 -6.80 5.72 -11.27
N GLY A 137 -6.64 6.75 -10.44
CA GLY A 137 -6.38 8.14 -10.81
C GLY A 137 -6.49 9.07 -9.60
N ILE A 138 -6.12 10.32 -9.81
CA ILE A 138 -6.22 11.42 -8.84
C ILE A 138 -6.74 12.68 -9.53
N ASP A 139 -7.65 13.42 -8.91
CA ASP A 139 -8.22 14.65 -9.42
C ASP A 139 -8.61 14.53 -10.91
N GLU A 140 -8.07 15.37 -11.80
CA GLU A 140 -8.30 15.33 -13.24
C GLU A 140 -7.34 14.36 -13.98
N LEU A 141 -6.37 13.77 -13.28
CA LEU A 141 -5.43 12.79 -13.81
C LEU A 141 -6.01 11.38 -13.64
N ASP A 142 -7.04 11.05 -14.42
CA ASP A 142 -7.78 9.80 -14.31
C ASP A 142 -8.00 9.06 -15.64
N SER A 143 -7.18 9.37 -16.66
CA SER A 143 -7.22 8.66 -17.94
C SER A 143 -6.64 7.23 -17.83
N TYR A 144 -6.98 6.39 -18.81
CA TYR A 144 -6.38 5.06 -18.94
C TYR A 144 -4.85 5.15 -19.09
N GLU A 145 -4.38 6.08 -19.93
CA GLU A 145 -2.97 6.29 -20.22
C GLU A 145 -2.19 6.70 -18.97
N PHE A 146 -2.80 7.56 -18.13
CA PHE A 146 -2.19 7.97 -16.86
C PHE A 146 -1.97 6.77 -15.94
N LEU A 147 -3.03 5.95 -15.75
CA LEU A 147 -2.93 4.75 -14.92
C LEU A 147 -1.92 3.76 -15.52
N ARG A 148 -1.98 3.52 -16.83
CA ARG A 148 -1.09 2.61 -17.53
C ARG A 148 0.37 3.02 -17.40
N GLN A 149 0.66 4.31 -17.64
CA GLN A 149 2.02 4.85 -17.49
C GLN A 149 2.54 4.69 -16.06
N PHE A 150 1.69 4.94 -15.05
CA PHE A 150 2.05 4.73 -13.65
C PHE A 150 2.43 3.27 -13.39
N LEU A 151 1.56 2.33 -13.78
CA LEU A 151 1.78 0.90 -13.57
C LEU A 151 3.03 0.40 -14.31
N ASP A 152 3.20 0.78 -15.58
CA ASP A 152 4.35 0.36 -16.39
C ASP A 152 5.68 0.89 -15.80
N THR A 153 5.70 2.16 -15.34
CA THR A 153 6.90 2.75 -14.74
C THR A 153 7.31 2.02 -13.46
N VAL A 154 6.34 1.73 -12.58
CA VAL A 154 6.61 1.08 -11.31
C VAL A 154 6.89 -0.42 -11.50
N SER A 155 6.24 -1.06 -12.46
CA SER A 155 6.51 -2.47 -12.82
C SER A 155 7.92 -2.65 -13.40
N ALA A 156 8.38 -1.70 -14.23
CA ALA A 156 9.75 -1.72 -14.76
C ALA A 156 10.83 -1.63 -13.67
N ALA A 157 10.48 -1.12 -12.48
CA ALA A 157 11.36 -1.12 -11.31
C ALA A 157 11.34 -2.44 -10.52
N GLY A 158 10.53 -3.43 -10.94
CA GLY A 158 10.43 -4.76 -10.33
C GLY A 158 9.17 -5.01 -9.49
N CYS A 159 8.19 -4.09 -9.47
CA CYS A 159 6.92 -4.34 -8.79
C CYS A 159 6.06 -5.32 -9.60
N ASP A 160 5.90 -6.54 -9.09
CA ASP A 160 5.13 -7.60 -9.78
C ASP A 160 3.65 -7.63 -9.40
N MET A 161 3.26 -6.91 -8.34
CA MET A 161 1.88 -6.93 -7.84
C MET A 161 1.38 -5.55 -7.45
N PHE A 162 0.23 -5.20 -8.01
CA PHE A 162 -0.52 -3.99 -7.67
C PHE A 162 -1.90 -4.35 -7.09
N ILE A 163 -2.30 -3.63 -6.06
CA ILE A 163 -3.65 -3.70 -5.50
C ILE A 163 -4.38 -2.40 -5.86
N LEU A 164 -5.34 -2.49 -6.78
CA LEU A 164 -6.06 -1.33 -7.27
C LEU A 164 -7.36 -1.12 -6.49
N HIS A 165 -7.51 0.05 -5.85
CA HIS A 165 -8.82 0.53 -5.45
C HIS A 165 -9.50 1.14 -6.68
N ALA A 166 -10.56 0.50 -7.17
CA ALA A 166 -11.24 0.82 -8.42
C ALA A 166 -12.05 2.14 -8.36
N ARG A 167 -11.47 3.17 -7.74
CA ARG A 167 -11.98 4.54 -7.66
C ARG A 167 -10.81 5.51 -7.79
N LYS A 168 -11.01 6.63 -8.48
CA LYS A 168 -10.07 7.73 -8.38
C LYS A 168 -10.11 8.37 -6.97
N ALA A 169 -9.12 9.16 -6.63
CA ALA A 169 -9.13 9.97 -5.42
C ALA A 169 -9.21 11.46 -5.77
N TRP A 170 -10.05 12.19 -5.04
CA TRP A 170 -9.96 13.65 -4.97
C TRP A 170 -9.00 14.02 -3.85
N LEU A 171 -7.94 14.72 -4.20
CA LEU A 171 -6.91 15.14 -3.24
C LEU A 171 -7.38 16.32 -2.38
N SER A 172 -8.36 17.07 -2.85
CA SER A 172 -8.99 18.17 -2.12
C SER A 172 -10.51 18.10 -2.19
N GLY A 173 -11.19 18.67 -1.20
CA GLY A 173 -12.66 18.81 -1.19
C GLY A 173 -13.43 17.58 -0.71
N LEU A 174 -12.80 16.42 -0.54
CA LEU A 174 -13.43 15.21 0.00
C LEU A 174 -12.60 14.62 1.13
N SER A 175 -13.26 14.25 2.22
CA SER A 175 -12.64 13.46 3.29
C SER A 175 -12.23 12.05 2.79
N PRO A 176 -11.36 11.33 3.50
CA PRO A 176 -11.02 9.96 3.16
C PRO A 176 -12.23 9.01 3.11
N LYS A 177 -13.27 9.27 3.92
CA LYS A 177 -14.52 8.51 3.89
C LYS A 177 -15.28 8.77 2.61
N GLU A 178 -15.51 10.03 2.26
CA GLU A 178 -16.20 10.43 1.02
C GLU A 178 -15.46 9.95 -0.22
N ASN A 179 -14.14 9.91 -0.22
CA ASN A 179 -13.31 9.34 -1.28
C ASN A 179 -13.49 7.81 -1.47
N ARG A 180 -14.17 7.12 -0.54
CA ARG A 180 -14.56 5.71 -0.70
C ARG A 180 -15.99 5.53 -1.17
N GLU A 181 -16.79 6.59 -1.15
CA GLU A 181 -18.23 6.53 -1.41
C GLU A 181 -18.61 7.30 -2.69
N ILE A 182 -18.12 8.54 -2.83
CA ILE A 182 -18.54 9.48 -3.88
C ILE A 182 -17.94 9.16 -5.26
N PRO A 183 -16.60 9.00 -5.44
CA PRO A 183 -16.09 8.65 -6.75
C PRO A 183 -16.64 7.28 -7.18
N PRO A 184 -17.15 7.14 -8.42
CA PRO A 184 -17.75 5.88 -8.87
C PRO A 184 -16.71 4.74 -8.92
N LEU A 185 -17.17 3.52 -8.70
CA LEU A 185 -16.37 2.32 -8.97
C LEU A 185 -16.21 2.16 -10.48
N ASP A 186 -14.98 1.94 -10.92
CA ASP A 186 -14.63 1.64 -12.30
C ASP A 186 -13.84 0.34 -12.37
N TYR A 187 -14.56 -0.79 -12.32
CA TYR A 187 -13.96 -2.11 -12.47
C TYR A 187 -13.47 -2.37 -13.89
N GLU A 188 -14.11 -1.77 -14.90
CA GLU A 188 -13.70 -1.89 -16.29
C GLU A 188 -12.27 -1.40 -16.49
N ARG A 189 -11.92 -0.24 -15.91
CA ARG A 189 -10.57 0.30 -15.91
C ARG A 189 -9.55 -0.68 -15.31
N VAL A 190 -9.94 -1.37 -14.23
CA VAL A 190 -9.07 -2.37 -13.59
C VAL A 190 -8.88 -3.59 -14.49
N TYR A 191 -9.93 -4.04 -15.18
CA TYR A 191 -9.80 -5.15 -16.14
C TYR A 191 -8.95 -4.81 -17.35
N GLN A 192 -9.03 -3.58 -17.84
CA GLN A 192 -8.26 -3.13 -19.01
C GLN A 192 -6.74 -3.08 -18.76
N VAL A 193 -6.31 -2.83 -17.50
CA VAL A 193 -4.87 -2.76 -17.16
C VAL A 193 -4.30 -4.09 -16.66
N LYS A 194 -5.14 -5.10 -16.48
CA LYS A 194 -4.74 -6.43 -16.06
C LYS A 194 -4.15 -7.23 -17.22
#